data_1c7a8441beb0882a34c0954e76cc52be
#
_entry.id   1c7a8441beb0882a34c0954e76cc52be
#
_cell.length_a   1.000
_cell.length_b   1.000
_cell.length_c   1.000
_cell.angle_alpha   90.00
_cell.angle_beta   90.00
_cell.angle_gamma   90.00
#
_symmetry.space_group_name_H-M   'P 1'
#
loop_
_entity.id
_entity.type
_entity.pdbx_description
1 polymer ?
#
loop_
_entity_poly.entity_id
_entity_poly.type
_entity_poly.pdbx_seq_one_letter_code
_entity_poly.pdbx_strand_id
1 'polypeptide(L)'
;MQKIRKGDKVVVLSGKDKGCSGEVIKVYPKESKALVRGINMIKRHQRQTQKQEAGIVSKEAPIHLSNLAIADPKNGRPTRVGFRVNADGNKVRFAKRSGELING
;
A
#
# COMPACT_ATOMS: atom_id res chain seq x y z
N MET A 1 5.77 -12.98 8.71
CA MET A 1 4.76 -12.72 7.66
C MET A 1 4.45 -11.24 7.60
N GLN A 2 4.47 -10.67 6.41
CA GLN A 2 4.20 -9.24 6.23
C GLN A 2 2.70 -8.98 6.34
N LYS A 3 2.33 -7.93 7.08
CA LYS A 3 0.93 -7.50 7.18
C LYS A 3 0.45 -6.80 5.91
N ILE A 4 1.34 -6.06 5.24
CA ILE A 4 1.07 -5.37 3.98
C ILE A 4 1.93 -6.00 2.90
N ARG A 5 1.32 -6.36 1.77
CA ARG A 5 2.00 -7.01 0.65
C ARG A 5 1.66 -6.32 -0.66
N LYS A 6 2.49 -6.56 -1.68
CA LYS A 6 2.20 -6.14 -3.05
C LYS A 6 0.81 -6.62 -3.47
N GLY A 7 0.03 -5.72 -4.08
CA GLY A 7 -1.33 -6.01 -4.52
C GLY A 7 -2.41 -5.71 -3.50
N ASP A 8 -2.04 -5.46 -2.25
CA ASP A 8 -3.01 -5.11 -1.22
C ASP A 8 -3.60 -3.73 -1.45
N LYS A 9 -4.87 -3.58 -1.11
CA LYS A 9 -5.52 -2.28 -1.07
C LYS A 9 -5.33 -1.67 0.31
N VAL A 10 -4.82 -0.44 0.35
CA VAL A 10 -4.49 0.25 1.61
C VAL A 10 -5.13 1.63 1.65
N VAL A 11 -5.25 2.15 2.87
CA VAL A 11 -5.75 3.51 3.15
C VAL A 11 -4.64 4.28 3.84
N VAL A 12 -4.42 5.53 3.43
CA VAL A 12 -3.43 6.40 4.05
C VAL A 12 -3.98 6.99 5.34
N LEU A 13 -3.24 6.84 6.43
CA LEU A 13 -3.68 7.25 7.77
C LEU A 13 -3.30 8.68 8.12
N SER A 14 -2.25 9.22 7.52
CA SER A 14 -1.75 10.55 7.86
C SER A 14 -1.01 11.19 6.68
N GLY A 15 -0.78 12.49 6.77
CA GLY A 15 -0.10 13.26 5.75
C GLY A 15 -1.05 13.88 4.74
N LYS A 16 -0.49 14.38 3.64
CA LYS A 16 -1.27 15.10 2.61
C LYS A 16 -2.34 14.23 1.93
N ASP A 17 -2.12 12.93 1.87
CA ASP A 17 -3.04 11.99 1.22
C ASP A 17 -3.94 11.23 2.20
N LYS A 18 -4.05 11.72 3.45
CA LYS A 18 -4.88 11.10 4.47
C LYS A 18 -6.29 10.79 3.96
N GLY A 19 -6.73 9.57 4.16
CA GLY A 19 -8.05 9.11 3.71
C GLY A 19 -8.10 8.58 2.30
N CYS A 20 -7.05 8.79 1.51
CA CYS A 20 -6.98 8.22 0.16
C CYS A 20 -6.64 6.73 0.22
N SER A 21 -7.11 6.00 -0.75
CA SER A 21 -6.81 4.57 -0.86
C SER A 21 -6.12 4.25 -2.19
N GLY A 22 -5.39 3.16 -2.22
CA GLY A 22 -4.71 2.72 -3.42
C GLY A 22 -4.17 1.31 -3.29
N GLU A 23 -3.65 0.78 -4.39
CA GLU A 23 -3.07 -0.55 -4.43
C GLU A 23 -1.56 -0.47 -4.22
N VAL A 24 -1.03 -1.35 -3.39
CA VAL A 24 0.43 -1.45 -3.15
C VAL A 24 1.09 -2.01 -4.40
N ILE A 25 2.02 -1.23 -4.97
CA ILE A 25 2.77 -1.63 -6.16
C ILE A 25 4.00 -2.43 -5.76
N LYS A 26 4.66 -2.03 -4.69
CA LYS A 26 5.90 -2.64 -4.22
C LYS A 26 6.10 -2.37 -2.74
N VAL A 27 6.72 -3.31 -2.04
CA VAL A 27 7.07 -3.17 -0.63
C VAL A 27 8.59 -3.20 -0.48
N TYR A 28 9.12 -2.32 0.36
CA TYR A 28 10.54 -2.25 0.71
C TYR A 28 10.69 -2.63 2.19
N PRO A 29 10.77 -3.93 2.51
CA PRO A 29 10.72 -4.37 3.92
C PRO A 29 11.87 -3.81 4.77
N LYS A 30 13.06 -3.71 4.21
CA LYS A 30 14.22 -3.19 4.94
C LYS A 30 14.08 -1.73 5.35
N GLU A 31 13.32 -0.96 4.58
CA GLU A 31 13.10 0.47 4.83
C GLU A 31 11.75 0.73 5.50
N SER A 32 10.94 -0.30 5.69
CA SER A 32 9.57 -0.21 6.22
C SER A 32 8.71 0.76 5.41
N LYS A 33 8.83 0.71 4.09
CA LYS A 33 8.11 1.58 3.16
C LYS A 33 7.42 0.77 2.09
N ALA A 34 6.44 1.39 1.45
CA ALA A 34 5.73 0.81 0.31
C ALA A 34 5.45 1.87 -0.74
N LEU A 35 5.37 1.44 -1.98
CA LEU A 35 4.97 2.27 -3.11
C LEU A 35 3.50 1.97 -3.38
N VAL A 36 2.66 3.00 -3.32
CA VAL A 36 1.20 2.85 -3.50
C VAL A 36 0.77 3.66 -4.71
N ARG A 37 -0.01 3.04 -5.58
CA ARG A 37 -0.47 3.67 -6.83
C ARG A 37 -1.27 4.95 -6.53
N GLY A 38 -0.83 6.06 -7.15
CA GLY A 38 -1.51 7.35 -7.02
C GLY A 38 -1.34 8.06 -5.69
N ILE A 39 -0.54 7.50 -4.77
CA ILE A 39 -0.33 8.04 -3.43
C ILE A 39 1.08 8.61 -3.31
N ASN A 40 1.21 9.69 -2.54
CA ASN A 40 2.48 10.37 -2.27
C ASN A 40 3.20 10.76 -3.57
N MET A 41 2.42 11.31 -4.49
CA MET A 41 2.94 11.71 -5.80
C MET A 41 3.91 12.87 -5.65
N ILE A 42 5.05 12.74 -6.32
CA ILE A 42 6.05 13.80 -6.42
C ILE A 42 6.25 14.16 -7.89
N LYS A 43 6.57 15.44 -8.12
CA LYS A 43 6.91 15.93 -9.45
C LYS A 43 8.43 16.02 -9.57
N ARG A 44 8.97 15.42 -10.62
CA ARG A 44 10.40 15.49 -10.90
C ARG A 44 10.64 16.17 -12.23
N HIS A 45 11.62 17.07 -12.23
CA HIS A 45 12.14 17.67 -13.44
C HIS A 45 13.15 16.72 -14.05
N GLN A 46 12.86 16.18 -15.24
CA GLN A 46 13.75 15.26 -15.91
C GLN A 46 14.54 15.97 -17.01
N ARG A 47 15.81 15.63 -17.13
CA ARG A 47 16.65 16.13 -18.22
C ARG A 47 16.27 15.45 -19.52
N GLN A 48 16.37 16.22 -20.61
CA GLN A 48 16.22 15.67 -21.95
C GLN A 48 17.29 14.61 -22.20
N THR A 49 16.89 13.47 -22.71
CA THR A 49 17.76 12.37 -23.11
C THR A 49 17.43 11.97 -24.55
N GLN A 50 18.21 11.05 -25.11
CA GLN A 50 17.92 10.52 -26.44
C GLN A 50 16.55 9.86 -26.56
N LYS A 51 16.01 9.40 -25.44
CA LYS A 51 14.73 8.68 -25.39
C LYS A 51 13.61 9.46 -24.74
N GLN A 52 13.91 10.55 -24.07
CA GLN A 52 12.91 11.35 -23.35
C GLN A 52 13.17 12.84 -23.55
N GLU A 53 12.09 13.59 -23.66
CA GLU A 53 12.17 15.04 -23.64
C GLU A 53 12.27 15.53 -22.20
N ALA A 54 12.89 16.69 -22.01
CA ALA A 54 12.89 17.36 -20.72
C ALA A 54 11.46 17.73 -20.32
N GLY A 55 11.14 17.55 -19.04
CA GLY A 55 9.80 17.86 -18.56
C GLY A 55 9.60 17.53 -17.11
N ILE A 56 8.37 17.69 -16.66
CA ILE A 56 7.96 17.35 -15.30
C ILE A 56 7.23 16.03 -15.34
N VAL A 57 7.72 15.05 -14.59
CA VAL A 57 7.12 13.73 -14.50
C VAL A 57 6.60 13.54 -13.08
N SER A 58 5.35 13.09 -12.96
CA SER A 58 4.77 12.74 -11.67
C SER A 58 4.99 11.24 -11.41
N LYS A 59 5.55 10.93 -10.26
CA LYS A 59 5.80 9.53 -9.83
C LYS A 59 5.38 9.35 -8.39
N GLU A 60 4.99 8.13 -8.06
CA GLU A 60 4.77 7.76 -6.67
C GLU A 60 6.11 7.73 -5.93
N ALA A 61 6.12 8.28 -4.72
CA ALA A 61 7.24 8.14 -3.79
C ALA A 61 6.87 7.12 -2.72
N PRO A 62 7.85 6.38 -2.18
CA PRO A 62 7.57 5.44 -1.09
C PRO A 62 7.00 6.15 0.13
N ILE A 63 6.05 5.48 0.80
CA ILE A 63 5.44 5.97 2.02
C ILE A 63 5.70 4.96 3.13
N HIS A 64 5.93 5.43 4.36
CA HIS A 64 6.22 4.56 5.50
C HIS A 64 5.01 3.66 5.79
N LEU A 65 5.26 2.39 6.08
CA LEU A 65 4.20 1.42 6.36
C LEU A 65 3.33 1.81 7.54
N SER A 66 3.89 2.51 8.54
CA SER A 66 3.11 2.99 9.70
C SER A 66 2.01 3.99 9.33
N ASN A 67 2.13 4.62 8.16
CA ASN A 67 1.13 5.57 7.65
C ASN A 67 0.05 4.91 6.80
N LEU A 68 0.11 3.59 6.66
CA LEU A 68 -0.82 2.80 5.87
C LEU A 68 -1.58 1.81 6.73
N ALA A 69 -2.83 1.56 6.36
CA ALA A 69 -3.62 0.46 6.92
C ALA A 69 -4.26 -0.30 5.77
N ILE A 70 -4.44 -1.61 5.96
CA ILE A 70 -5.17 -2.42 4.98
C ILE A 70 -6.62 -1.92 4.91
N ALA A 71 -7.14 -1.81 3.70
CA ALA A 71 -8.56 -1.52 3.49
C ALA A 71 -9.35 -2.81 3.76
N ASP A 72 -10.36 -2.72 4.62
CA ASP A 72 -11.20 -3.87 4.93
C ASP A 72 -11.92 -4.33 3.66
N PRO A 73 -11.81 -5.62 3.28
CA PRO A 73 -12.47 -6.11 2.06
C PRO A 73 -13.97 -5.90 2.03
N LYS A 74 -14.59 -5.82 3.21
CA LYS A 74 -16.04 -5.68 3.31
C LYS A 74 -16.51 -4.25 3.06
N ASN A 75 -15.80 -3.24 3.58
CA ASN A 75 -16.29 -1.86 3.53
C ASN A 75 -15.25 -0.83 3.09
N GLY A 76 -14.03 -1.25 2.79
CA GLY A 76 -12.96 -0.34 2.34
C GLY A 76 -12.37 0.57 3.42
N ARG A 77 -12.80 0.45 4.67
CA ARG A 77 -12.28 1.25 5.77
C ARG A 77 -10.96 0.70 6.30
N PRO A 78 -10.12 1.55 6.91
CA PRO A 78 -8.87 1.05 7.49
C PRO A 78 -9.15 0.01 8.57
N THR A 79 -8.37 -1.07 8.56
CA THR A 79 -8.49 -2.12 9.56
C THR A 79 -7.11 -2.58 10.01
N ARG A 80 -7.04 -3.18 11.19
CA ARG A 80 -5.86 -3.91 11.63
C ARG A 80 -5.87 -5.30 11.01
N VAL A 81 -4.69 -5.85 10.83
CA VAL A 81 -4.50 -7.20 10.29
C VAL A 81 -4.21 -8.16 11.41
N GLY A 82 -4.99 -9.24 11.49
CA GLY A 82 -4.71 -10.38 12.34
C GLY A 82 -4.31 -11.58 11.49
N PHE A 83 -3.76 -12.59 12.15
CA PHE A 83 -3.38 -13.85 11.53
C PHE A 83 -4.12 -14.98 12.21
N ARG A 84 -4.56 -15.96 11.42
CA ARG A 84 -5.14 -17.20 11.94
C ARG A 84 -4.80 -18.35 11.01
N VAL A 85 -4.97 -19.56 11.51
CA VAL A 85 -4.73 -20.79 10.73
C VAL A 85 -6.07 -21.23 10.15
N ASN A 86 -6.10 -21.46 8.84
CA ASN A 86 -7.30 -21.95 8.18
C ASN A 86 -7.43 -23.47 8.30
N ALA A 87 -8.48 -24.05 7.71
CA ALA A 87 -8.74 -25.49 7.76
C ALA A 87 -7.64 -26.33 7.15
N ASP A 88 -6.87 -25.78 6.21
CA ASP A 88 -5.76 -26.48 5.55
C ASP A 88 -4.45 -26.36 6.34
N GLY A 89 -4.47 -25.72 7.50
CA GLY A 89 -3.27 -25.54 8.31
C GLY A 89 -2.40 -24.36 7.89
N ASN A 90 -2.84 -23.55 6.94
CA ASN A 90 -2.09 -22.39 6.46
C ASN A 90 -2.42 -21.14 7.24
N LYS A 91 -1.40 -20.31 7.48
CA LYS A 91 -1.57 -19.03 8.15
C LYS A 91 -2.12 -18.00 7.15
N VAL A 92 -3.24 -17.39 7.50
CA VAL A 92 -3.92 -16.41 6.64
C VAL A 92 -4.10 -15.10 7.37
N ARG A 93 -4.22 -14.02 6.61
CA ARG A 93 -4.50 -12.70 7.15
C ARG A 93 -6.01 -12.46 7.16
N PHE A 94 -6.48 -11.76 8.17
CA PHE A 94 -7.89 -11.35 8.23
C PHE A 94 -8.00 -9.92 8.75
N ALA A 95 -9.07 -9.23 8.33
CA ALA A 95 -9.38 -7.90 8.80
C ALA A 95 -10.04 -7.98 10.18
N LYS A 96 -9.41 -7.41 11.19
CA LYS A 96 -9.97 -7.47 12.56
C LYS A 96 -11.31 -6.74 12.67
N ARG A 97 -11.53 -5.75 11.81
CA ARG A 97 -12.75 -4.95 11.81
C ARG A 97 -13.99 -5.76 11.42
N SER A 98 -13.90 -6.58 10.37
CA SER A 98 -15.04 -7.34 9.84
C SER A 98 -14.89 -8.85 9.97
N GLY A 99 -13.70 -9.34 10.23
CA GLY A 99 -13.40 -10.77 10.22
C GLY A 99 -13.17 -11.35 8.83
N GLU A 100 -13.28 -10.55 7.78
CA GLU A 100 -13.09 -11.01 6.41
C GLU A 100 -11.64 -11.38 6.12
N LEU A 101 -11.44 -12.43 5.31
CA LEU A 101 -10.11 -12.82 4.87
C LEU A 101 -9.52 -11.80 3.91
N ILE A 102 -8.24 -11.53 4.09
CA ILE A 102 -7.48 -10.67 3.20
C ILE A 102 -6.73 -11.56 2.22
N ASN A 103 -7.00 -11.39 0.94
CA ASN A 103 -6.35 -12.17 -0.12
C ASN A 103 -4.89 -11.77 -0.30
N GLY A 104 -4.10 -12.70 -0.76
CA GLY A 104 -2.69 -12.50 -1.05
C GLY A 104 -1.75 -13.42 -0.28
#